data_f7efd4147c75f563e30eb470c0a0b127
#
_entry.id   f7efd4147c75f563e30eb470c0a0b127
#
_cell.length_a   1.000
_cell.length_b   1.000
_cell.length_c   1.000
_cell.angle_alpha   90.00
_cell.angle_beta   90.00
_cell.angle_gamma   90.00
#
_symmetry.space_group_name_H-M   'P 1'
#
loop_
_entity.id
_entity.type
_entity.pdbx_description
1 polymer ?
#
loop_
_entity_poly.entity_id
_entity_poly.type
_entity_poly.pdbx_seq_one_letter_code
_entity_poly.pdbx_strand_id
1 'polypeptide(L)'
;MALCQVRFFSQSLGKASEMVVVLPDSGEGPFPVLYLLHGLSDDASIWLRRSRIEWYVRDLPLMVVMPDGGRGWYTNAVNGDACEDHIMKDVMGQTERLFPAARDRQHRAIAGLSMGGYGAMSLALHHPESFVAAASLSGAVAVGHKPITDEMPPDFKRIFGENPQGSDKDLFALIKKVDRSQLPKLWLDCGVDDFLIEDNRAFHAHLESLGIPHVYHEFPGAHTWDYWDEHIQQVLQFVMEAMG
;
A
#
# COMPACT_ATOMS: atom_id res chain seq x y z
N MET A 1 -5.89 -22.04 -7.00
CA MET A 1 -4.86 -21.16 -6.42
C MET A 1 -4.26 -21.80 -5.19
N ALA A 2 -2.97 -21.55 -4.95
CA ALA A 2 -2.34 -21.97 -3.71
C ALA A 2 -2.31 -20.78 -2.72
N LEU A 3 -2.74 -21.04 -1.49
CA LEU A 3 -2.66 -20.08 -0.38
C LEU A 3 -1.51 -20.50 0.54
N CYS A 4 -0.55 -19.60 0.73
CA CYS A 4 0.63 -19.83 1.56
C CYS A 4 0.66 -18.85 2.73
N GLN A 5 0.85 -19.36 3.95
CA GLN A 5 1.19 -18.54 5.10
C GLN A 5 2.68 -18.69 5.39
N VAL A 6 3.41 -17.60 5.40
CA VAL A 6 4.86 -17.58 5.57
C VAL A 6 5.20 -16.82 6.85
N ARG A 7 5.87 -17.50 7.77
CA ARG A 7 6.47 -16.87 8.95
C ARG A 7 7.98 -16.80 8.75
N PHE A 8 8.54 -15.64 9.02
CA PHE A 8 9.97 -15.39 8.85
C PHE A 8 10.48 -14.41 9.90
N PHE A 9 11.78 -14.37 10.08
CA PHE A 9 12.39 -13.37 10.93
C PHE A 9 12.65 -12.11 10.10
N SER A 10 12.04 -10.99 10.49
CA SER A 10 12.32 -9.68 9.92
C SER A 10 13.57 -9.09 10.56
N GLN A 11 14.59 -8.86 9.77
CA GLN A 11 15.82 -8.21 10.22
C GLN A 11 15.56 -6.74 10.57
N SER A 12 14.74 -6.08 9.79
CA SER A 12 14.39 -4.65 9.98
C SER A 12 13.62 -4.41 11.28
N LEU A 13 12.74 -5.35 11.68
CA LEU A 13 11.95 -5.26 12.90
C LEU A 13 12.63 -5.95 14.10
N GLY A 14 13.66 -6.78 13.88
CA GLY A 14 14.30 -7.57 14.92
C GLY A 14 13.38 -8.63 15.57
N LYS A 15 12.33 -9.08 14.86
CA LYS A 15 11.34 -10.04 15.37
C LYS A 15 10.79 -10.95 14.28
N ALA A 16 10.07 -12.01 14.68
CA ALA A 16 9.26 -12.78 13.75
C ALA A 16 8.10 -11.93 13.19
N SER A 17 7.84 -12.07 11.91
CA SER A 17 6.73 -11.47 11.18
C SER A 17 6.09 -12.50 10.25
N GLU A 18 5.00 -12.14 9.60
CA GLU A 18 4.32 -13.03 8.68
C GLU A 18 3.82 -12.31 7.42
N MET A 19 3.58 -13.09 6.39
CA MET A 19 2.85 -12.67 5.21
C MET A 19 1.97 -13.80 4.69
N VAL A 20 0.88 -13.44 4.05
CA VAL A 20 0.02 -14.37 3.32
C VAL A 20 0.22 -14.15 1.83
N VAL A 21 0.35 -15.24 1.07
CA VAL A 21 0.60 -15.19 -0.37
C VAL A 21 -0.43 -16.03 -1.10
N VAL A 22 -1.10 -15.43 -2.09
CA VAL A 22 -1.96 -16.12 -3.05
C VAL A 22 -1.18 -16.30 -4.35
N LEU A 23 -1.05 -17.56 -4.80
CA LEU A 23 -0.35 -17.94 -6.02
C LEU A 23 -1.32 -18.35 -7.12
N PRO A 24 -1.11 -17.95 -8.39
CA PRO A 24 -1.87 -18.46 -9.52
C PRO A 24 -1.79 -19.99 -9.65
N ASP A 25 -2.86 -20.63 -10.15
CA ASP A 25 -2.87 -22.07 -10.46
C ASP A 25 -2.22 -22.41 -11.80
N SER A 26 -2.12 -21.44 -12.68
CA SER A 26 -1.61 -21.62 -14.05
C SER A 26 -0.41 -20.74 -14.33
N GLY A 27 0.45 -21.21 -15.23
CA GLY A 27 1.70 -20.53 -15.60
C GLY A 27 2.90 -21.07 -14.85
N GLU A 28 4.09 -20.81 -15.41
CA GLU A 28 5.36 -21.28 -14.84
C GLU A 28 6.09 -20.17 -14.07
N GLY A 29 5.56 -18.91 -14.11
CA GLY A 29 6.23 -17.73 -13.59
C GLY A 29 7.44 -17.29 -14.48
N PRO A 30 8.18 -16.25 -14.10
CA PRO A 30 7.93 -15.45 -12.91
C PRO A 30 6.61 -14.68 -12.99
N PHE A 31 5.84 -14.67 -11.90
CA PHE A 31 4.55 -13.99 -11.84
C PHE A 31 4.69 -12.52 -11.46
N PRO A 32 3.88 -11.62 -12.06
CA PRO A 32 3.68 -10.27 -11.53
C PRO A 32 3.22 -10.31 -10.07
N VAL A 33 3.58 -9.29 -9.30
CA VAL A 33 3.32 -9.24 -7.85
C VAL A 33 2.57 -7.97 -7.47
N LEU A 34 1.45 -8.14 -6.77
CA LEU A 34 0.77 -7.10 -6.04
C LEU A 34 1.06 -7.24 -4.54
N TYR A 35 1.72 -6.25 -3.94
CA TYR A 35 1.82 -6.11 -2.49
C TYR A 35 0.57 -5.39 -1.99
N LEU A 36 -0.27 -6.07 -1.19
CA LEU A 36 -1.58 -5.59 -0.75
C LEU A 36 -1.59 -5.35 0.76
N LEU A 37 -1.59 -4.07 1.14
CA LEU A 37 -1.38 -3.61 2.50
C LEU A 37 -2.69 -3.48 3.27
N HIS A 38 -2.70 -3.87 4.53
CA HIS A 38 -3.86 -3.80 5.42
C HIS A 38 -3.98 -2.42 6.12
N GLY A 39 -5.12 -2.18 6.76
CA GLY A 39 -5.42 -0.98 7.54
C GLY A 39 -4.89 -1.01 8.97
N LEU A 40 -5.11 0.09 9.69
CA LEU A 40 -4.72 0.20 11.11
C LEU A 40 -5.46 -0.84 11.95
N SER A 41 -4.74 -1.52 12.85
CA SER A 41 -5.24 -2.60 13.71
C SER A 41 -5.62 -3.94 13.05
N ASP A 42 -5.35 -4.07 11.77
CA ASP A 42 -5.46 -5.33 11.01
C ASP A 42 -4.14 -6.11 11.02
N ASP A 43 -4.10 -7.24 10.31
CA ASP A 43 -2.94 -8.11 10.13
C ASP A 43 -2.88 -8.70 8.69
N ALA A 44 -1.87 -9.51 8.42
CA ALA A 44 -1.67 -10.16 7.12
C ALA A 44 -2.88 -10.99 6.61
N SER A 45 -3.76 -11.44 7.49
CA SER A 45 -4.89 -12.31 7.14
C SER A 45 -6.16 -11.54 6.73
N ILE A 46 -6.20 -10.24 6.99
CA ILE A 46 -7.47 -9.52 6.99
C ILE A 46 -8.14 -9.42 5.61
N TRP A 47 -7.37 -9.22 4.54
CA TRP A 47 -7.89 -9.19 3.18
C TRP A 47 -8.59 -10.50 2.81
N LEU A 48 -8.06 -11.68 3.23
CA LEU A 48 -8.73 -12.97 3.03
C LEU A 48 -9.99 -13.12 3.86
N ARG A 49 -9.99 -12.58 5.09
CA ARG A 49 -11.09 -12.77 6.05
C ARG A 49 -12.27 -11.84 5.79
N ARG A 50 -12.03 -10.70 5.17
CA ARG A 50 -13.02 -9.62 5.01
C ARG A 50 -13.36 -9.31 3.57
N SER A 51 -12.61 -9.87 2.61
CA SER A 51 -12.88 -9.69 1.18
C SER A 51 -12.87 -11.02 0.42
N ARG A 52 -13.25 -10.94 -0.85
CA ARG A 52 -13.17 -12.07 -1.78
C ARG A 52 -11.93 -11.98 -2.66
N ILE A 53 -10.83 -11.46 -2.15
CA ILE A 53 -9.60 -11.21 -2.93
C ILE A 53 -9.13 -12.47 -3.65
N GLU A 54 -9.13 -13.65 -3.00
CA GLU A 54 -8.75 -14.91 -3.62
C GLU A 54 -9.65 -15.25 -4.82
N TRP A 55 -10.94 -14.99 -4.71
CA TRP A 55 -11.88 -15.19 -5.81
C TRP A 55 -11.63 -14.22 -6.96
N TYR A 56 -11.33 -12.97 -6.68
CA TYR A 56 -11.12 -11.94 -7.72
C TYR A 56 -9.86 -12.18 -8.54
N VAL A 57 -8.81 -12.76 -7.94
CA VAL A 57 -7.53 -12.99 -8.64
C VAL A 57 -7.41 -14.40 -9.24
N ARG A 58 -8.43 -15.26 -9.12
CA ARG A 58 -8.36 -16.67 -9.52
C ARG A 58 -7.97 -16.92 -10.97
N ASP A 59 -8.37 -16.02 -11.87
CA ASP A 59 -8.12 -16.13 -13.31
C ASP A 59 -6.99 -15.18 -13.78
N LEU A 60 -6.33 -14.48 -12.85
CA LEU A 60 -5.23 -13.57 -13.14
C LEU A 60 -3.89 -14.26 -12.96
N PRO A 61 -2.91 -14.02 -13.85
CA PRO A 61 -1.54 -14.49 -13.65
C PRO A 61 -0.81 -13.59 -12.64
N LEU A 62 -1.42 -13.32 -11.49
CA LEU A 62 -0.98 -12.34 -10.50
C LEU A 62 -0.76 -13.02 -9.15
N MET A 63 0.40 -12.85 -8.57
CA MET A 63 0.68 -13.20 -7.19
C MET A 63 0.27 -12.03 -6.29
N VAL A 64 -0.47 -12.30 -5.22
CA VAL A 64 -0.83 -11.29 -4.21
C VAL A 64 -0.11 -11.60 -2.91
N VAL A 65 0.65 -10.63 -2.42
CA VAL A 65 1.41 -10.71 -1.16
C VAL A 65 0.80 -9.75 -0.15
N MET A 66 0.32 -10.27 0.95
CA MET A 66 -0.32 -9.52 2.03
C MET A 66 0.56 -9.60 3.29
N PRO A 67 1.43 -8.61 3.52
CA PRO A 67 2.32 -8.61 4.68
C PRO A 67 1.62 -8.11 5.94
N ASP A 68 2.13 -8.51 7.11
CA ASP A 68 1.82 -7.88 8.39
C ASP A 68 2.66 -6.60 8.56
N GLY A 69 2.02 -5.45 8.51
CA GLY A 69 2.62 -4.14 8.78
C GLY A 69 2.42 -3.65 10.22
N GLY A 70 1.68 -4.42 11.04
CA GLY A 70 1.30 -4.03 12.39
C GLY A 70 0.67 -2.62 12.42
N ARG A 71 1.08 -1.81 13.37
CA ARG A 71 0.68 -0.40 13.49
C ARG A 71 1.78 0.57 13.04
N GLY A 72 2.70 0.12 12.16
CA GLY A 72 3.91 0.86 11.80
C GLY A 72 3.76 1.83 10.64
N TRP A 73 2.55 2.01 10.10
CA TRP A 73 2.27 2.95 9.01
C TRP A 73 3.14 2.75 7.77
N TYR A 74 3.75 1.58 7.61
CA TYR A 74 4.63 1.25 6.47
C TYR A 74 5.75 2.28 6.23
N THR A 75 6.18 2.97 7.30
CA THR A 75 7.26 3.96 7.27
C THR A 75 8.29 3.66 8.36
N ASN A 76 9.54 4.07 8.16
CA ASN A 76 10.54 4.00 9.22
C ASN A 76 10.20 5.05 10.28
N ALA A 77 9.86 4.61 11.48
CA ALA A 77 9.46 5.50 12.55
C ALA A 77 10.62 6.44 12.95
N VAL A 78 10.28 7.67 13.33
CA VAL A 78 11.28 8.62 13.90
C VAL A 78 11.92 8.01 15.15
N ASN A 79 11.12 7.30 15.95
CA ASN A 79 11.59 6.60 17.13
C ASN A 79 10.85 5.27 17.26
N GLY A 80 11.40 4.20 16.68
CA GLY A 80 10.77 2.88 16.72
C GLY A 80 11.14 1.98 15.54
N ASP A 81 10.16 1.23 15.07
CA ASP A 81 10.35 0.18 14.09
C ASP A 81 10.62 0.71 12.67
N ALA A 82 11.46 0.01 11.93
CA ALA A 82 11.78 0.30 10.54
C ALA A 82 10.79 -0.42 9.59
N CYS A 83 9.51 0.03 9.58
CA CYS A 83 8.44 -0.67 8.88
C CYS A 83 8.52 -0.53 7.35
N GLU A 84 9.06 0.58 6.83
CA GLU A 84 9.38 0.71 5.40
C GLU A 84 10.44 -0.32 4.99
N ASP A 85 11.53 -0.41 5.73
CA ASP A 85 12.60 -1.38 5.49
C ASP A 85 12.09 -2.83 5.60
N HIS A 86 11.16 -3.08 6.53
CA HIS A 86 10.51 -4.38 6.63
C HIS A 86 9.81 -4.78 5.33
N ILE A 87 9.02 -3.90 4.75
CA ILE A 87 8.34 -4.20 3.48
C ILE A 87 9.34 -4.30 2.33
N MET A 88 10.18 -3.30 2.18
CA MET A 88 11.06 -3.19 1.01
C MET A 88 12.21 -4.19 1.00
N LYS A 89 12.74 -4.57 2.16
CA LYS A 89 13.90 -5.46 2.27
C LYS A 89 13.49 -6.87 2.67
N ASP A 90 12.72 -7.01 3.76
CA ASP A 90 12.43 -8.32 4.32
C ASP A 90 11.28 -9.02 3.58
N VAL A 91 10.11 -8.37 3.43
CA VAL A 91 8.94 -8.97 2.75
C VAL A 91 9.25 -9.21 1.28
N MET A 92 9.72 -8.20 0.55
CA MET A 92 10.06 -8.36 -0.88
C MET A 92 11.18 -9.39 -1.06
N GLY A 93 12.23 -9.35 -0.24
CA GLY A 93 13.32 -10.31 -0.30
C GLY A 93 12.88 -11.75 -0.02
N GLN A 94 11.99 -11.97 0.96
CA GLN A 94 11.42 -13.30 1.22
C GLN A 94 10.50 -13.75 0.08
N THR A 95 9.69 -12.85 -0.48
CA THR A 95 8.84 -13.15 -1.63
C THR A 95 9.67 -13.64 -2.80
N GLU A 96 10.71 -12.91 -3.18
CA GLU A 96 11.58 -13.26 -4.32
C GLU A 96 12.44 -14.49 -4.08
N ARG A 97 12.72 -14.83 -2.83
CA ARG A 97 13.49 -16.01 -2.46
C ARG A 97 12.66 -17.29 -2.46
N LEU A 98 11.39 -17.19 -2.03
CA LEU A 98 10.54 -18.35 -1.78
C LEU A 98 9.62 -18.69 -2.95
N PHE A 99 9.26 -17.70 -3.77
CA PHE A 99 8.27 -17.83 -4.80
C PHE A 99 8.80 -17.43 -6.19
N PRO A 100 8.17 -17.91 -7.28
CA PRO A 100 8.51 -17.50 -8.64
C PRO A 100 7.97 -16.09 -8.96
N ALA A 101 8.42 -15.10 -8.19
CA ALA A 101 8.04 -13.70 -8.29
C ALA A 101 8.89 -12.96 -9.33
N ALA A 102 8.28 -12.13 -10.15
CA ALA A 102 8.98 -11.17 -11.00
C ALA A 102 9.72 -10.13 -10.14
N ARG A 103 10.95 -9.78 -10.57
CA ARG A 103 11.85 -8.91 -9.78
C ARG A 103 12.02 -7.52 -10.34
N ASP A 104 11.49 -7.28 -11.49
CA ASP A 104 11.58 -5.98 -12.15
C ASP A 104 10.40 -5.07 -11.78
N ARG A 105 10.61 -3.78 -11.95
CA ARG A 105 9.63 -2.73 -11.65
C ARG A 105 8.33 -2.92 -12.44
N GLN A 106 8.41 -3.32 -13.72
CA GLN A 106 7.28 -3.42 -14.62
C GLN A 106 6.22 -4.43 -14.12
N HIS A 107 6.66 -5.44 -13.38
CA HIS A 107 5.80 -6.50 -12.88
C HIS A 107 5.55 -6.41 -11.36
N ARG A 108 5.73 -5.22 -10.75
CA ARG A 108 5.41 -4.98 -9.35
C ARG A 108 4.46 -3.81 -9.18
N ALA A 109 3.44 -4.01 -8.36
CA ALA A 109 2.54 -2.97 -7.90
C ALA A 109 2.34 -3.07 -6.38
N ILE A 110 1.85 -1.98 -5.81
CA ILE A 110 1.52 -1.90 -4.40
C ILE A 110 0.15 -1.25 -4.24
N ALA A 111 -0.69 -1.78 -3.36
CA ALA A 111 -1.99 -1.22 -3.04
C ALA A 111 -2.29 -1.38 -1.56
N GLY A 112 -3.25 -0.63 -1.05
CA GLY A 112 -3.70 -0.81 0.33
C GLY A 112 -4.88 0.07 0.68
N LEU A 113 -5.49 -0.25 1.82
CA LEU A 113 -6.62 0.51 2.35
C LEU A 113 -6.21 1.35 3.57
N SER A 114 -6.82 2.52 3.77
CA SER A 114 -6.64 3.33 4.99
C SER A 114 -5.17 3.61 5.30
N MET A 115 -4.63 3.11 6.43
CA MET A 115 -3.20 3.12 6.74
C MET A 115 -2.36 2.49 5.61
N GLY A 116 -2.82 1.37 5.03
CA GLY A 116 -2.16 0.71 3.90
C GLY A 116 -2.22 1.54 2.62
N GLY A 117 -3.26 2.36 2.43
CA GLY A 117 -3.35 3.32 1.33
C GLY A 117 -2.29 4.42 1.43
N TYR A 118 -2.07 4.96 2.63
CA TYR A 118 -0.92 5.83 2.91
C TYR A 118 0.39 5.09 2.63
N GLY A 119 0.54 3.87 3.16
CA GLY A 119 1.73 3.06 2.99
C GLY A 119 2.06 2.77 1.53
N ALA A 120 1.05 2.41 0.72
CA ALA A 120 1.23 2.15 -0.70
C ALA A 120 1.75 3.39 -1.45
N MET A 121 1.16 4.56 -1.19
CA MET A 121 1.64 5.82 -1.76
C MET A 121 3.04 6.17 -1.27
N SER A 122 3.29 6.09 0.04
CA SER A 122 4.58 6.43 0.65
C SER A 122 5.71 5.56 0.09
N LEU A 123 5.53 4.24 0.10
CA LEU A 123 6.53 3.29 -0.40
C LEU A 123 6.81 3.48 -1.89
N ALA A 124 5.76 3.67 -2.69
CA ALA A 124 5.92 3.87 -4.13
C ALA A 124 6.59 5.21 -4.50
N LEU A 125 6.41 6.24 -3.67
CA LEU A 125 7.06 7.53 -3.88
C LEU A 125 8.49 7.59 -3.33
N HIS A 126 8.81 6.83 -2.28
CA HIS A 126 10.18 6.68 -1.79
C HIS A 126 11.03 5.78 -2.70
N HIS A 127 10.40 4.77 -3.31
CA HIS A 127 11.05 3.74 -4.13
C HIS A 127 10.42 3.64 -5.52
N PRO A 128 10.41 4.73 -6.31
CA PRO A 128 9.73 4.76 -7.60
C PRO A 128 10.34 3.79 -8.62
N GLU A 129 11.56 3.35 -8.41
CA GLU A 129 12.23 2.31 -9.19
C GLU A 129 11.70 0.90 -8.91
N SER A 130 10.90 0.72 -7.86
CA SER A 130 10.42 -0.59 -7.42
C SER A 130 9.04 -0.96 -7.93
N PHE A 131 8.18 0.03 -8.23
CA PHE A 131 6.76 -0.20 -8.56
C PHE A 131 6.35 0.52 -9.84
N VAL A 132 5.60 -0.18 -10.70
CA VAL A 132 4.98 0.43 -11.90
C VAL A 132 3.67 1.13 -11.56
N ALA A 133 2.97 0.68 -10.51
CA ALA A 133 1.69 1.23 -10.08
C ALA A 133 1.55 1.23 -8.55
N ALA A 134 0.83 2.22 -8.04
CA ALA A 134 0.43 2.32 -6.64
C ALA A 134 -1.04 2.71 -6.53
N ALA A 135 -1.78 2.05 -5.62
CA ALA A 135 -3.20 2.30 -5.41
C ALA A 135 -3.54 2.49 -3.92
N SER A 136 -4.40 3.48 -3.66
CA SER A 136 -4.87 3.86 -2.33
C SER A 136 -6.39 3.82 -2.28
N LEU A 137 -6.95 2.92 -1.47
CA LEU A 137 -8.39 2.82 -1.20
C LEU A 137 -8.66 3.48 0.16
N SER A 138 -9.47 4.54 0.18
CA SER A 138 -9.75 5.32 1.41
C SER A 138 -8.49 5.64 2.20
N GLY A 139 -7.42 6.04 1.54
CA GLY A 139 -6.10 6.20 2.16
C GLY A 139 -6.04 7.35 3.15
N ALA A 140 -5.32 7.16 4.26
CA ALA A 140 -5.01 8.22 5.22
C ALA A 140 -3.89 9.15 4.69
N VAL A 141 -4.05 9.63 3.45
CA VAL A 141 -3.00 10.29 2.65
C VAL A 141 -2.48 11.61 3.25
N ALA A 142 -3.23 12.23 4.15
CA ALA A 142 -2.84 13.48 4.80
C ALA A 142 -2.27 13.29 6.21
N VAL A 143 -2.02 12.07 6.69
CA VAL A 143 -1.55 11.82 8.05
C VAL A 143 -0.22 12.53 8.35
N GLY A 144 0.71 12.53 7.41
CA GLY A 144 2.00 13.23 7.53
C GLY A 144 1.96 14.71 7.12
N HIS A 145 0.82 15.19 6.62
CA HIS A 145 0.62 16.58 6.19
C HIS A 145 0.09 17.49 7.31
N LYS A 146 -0.43 16.91 8.38
CA LYS A 146 -1.03 17.60 9.52
C LYS A 146 -0.13 17.50 10.75
N PRO A 147 -0.13 18.49 11.65
CA PRO A 147 0.54 18.37 12.94
C PRO A 147 -0.02 17.19 13.74
N ILE A 148 0.85 16.47 14.42
CA ILE A 148 0.43 15.40 15.34
C ILE A 148 0.08 16.02 16.69
N THR A 149 -1.18 15.85 17.11
CA THR A 149 -1.70 16.41 18.36
C THR A 149 -1.72 15.36 19.47
N ASP A 150 -1.87 15.82 20.72
CA ASP A 150 -1.98 14.92 21.90
C ASP A 150 -3.29 14.11 21.94
N GLU A 151 -4.27 14.50 21.12
CA GLU A 151 -5.53 13.76 20.96
C GLU A 151 -5.39 12.52 20.06
N MET A 152 -4.33 12.48 19.25
CA MET A 152 -4.03 11.32 18.42
C MET A 152 -3.43 10.18 19.24
N PRO A 153 -3.55 8.91 18.77
CA PRO A 153 -2.91 7.78 19.44
C PRO A 153 -1.41 8.04 19.69
N PRO A 154 -0.86 7.60 20.84
CA PRO A 154 0.54 7.89 21.23
C PRO A 154 1.59 7.38 20.24
N ASP A 155 1.28 6.36 19.46
CA ASP A 155 2.17 5.81 18.41
C ASP A 155 2.39 6.78 17.26
N PHE A 156 1.48 7.74 17.00
CA PHE A 156 1.65 8.72 15.94
C PHE A 156 2.89 9.61 16.13
N LYS A 157 3.09 10.18 17.33
CA LYS A 157 4.29 10.99 17.63
C LYS A 157 5.58 10.17 17.48
N ARG A 158 5.54 8.92 17.92
CA ARG A 158 6.67 8.00 17.81
C ARG A 158 7.03 7.72 16.35
N ILE A 159 6.03 7.56 15.50
CA ILE A 159 6.19 7.18 14.08
C ILE A 159 6.50 8.40 13.22
N PHE A 160 5.66 9.44 13.31
CA PHE A 160 5.72 10.59 12.41
C PHE A 160 6.57 11.76 12.96
N GLY A 161 6.88 11.77 14.26
CA GLY A 161 7.39 12.96 14.94
C GLY A 161 6.27 13.95 15.27
N GLU A 162 6.62 15.07 15.91
CA GLU A 162 5.63 16.08 16.30
C GLU A 162 5.13 16.93 15.12
N ASN A 163 6.02 17.21 14.17
CA ASN A 163 5.75 18.07 13.02
C ASN A 163 6.18 17.39 11.72
N PRO A 164 5.43 16.40 11.21
CA PRO A 164 5.81 15.67 10.00
C PRO A 164 5.61 16.46 8.71
N GLN A 165 4.86 17.57 8.73
CA GLN A 165 4.59 18.40 7.55
C GLN A 165 5.89 18.85 6.87
N GLY A 166 5.98 18.61 5.56
CA GLY A 166 7.17 18.90 4.76
C GLY A 166 8.29 17.86 4.87
N SER A 167 8.17 16.87 5.77
CA SER A 167 9.13 15.78 5.91
C SER A 167 8.99 14.74 4.77
N ASP A 168 9.73 13.65 4.88
CA ASP A 168 9.62 12.47 4.02
C ASP A 168 8.34 11.65 4.27
N LYS A 169 7.64 11.89 5.37
CA LYS A 169 6.36 11.24 5.73
C LYS A 169 5.13 12.00 5.25
N ASP A 170 5.32 13.21 4.74
CA ASP A 170 4.28 14.03 4.15
C ASP A 170 4.16 13.75 2.64
N LEU A 171 3.13 13.03 2.21
CA LEU A 171 2.92 12.68 0.81
C LEU A 171 2.79 13.92 -0.10
N PHE A 172 2.23 15.04 0.41
CA PHE A 172 2.11 16.30 -0.34
C PHE A 172 3.48 16.95 -0.61
N ALA A 173 4.43 16.73 0.29
CA ALA A 173 5.80 17.20 0.11
C ALA A 173 6.63 16.19 -0.69
N LEU A 174 6.43 14.90 -0.44
CA LEU A 174 7.18 13.81 -1.07
C LEU A 174 6.96 13.77 -2.58
N ILE A 175 5.71 13.86 -3.04
CA ILE A 175 5.36 13.82 -4.46
C ILE A 175 6.06 14.91 -5.31
N LYS A 176 6.42 16.03 -4.69
CA LYS A 176 7.17 17.12 -5.36
C LYS A 176 8.63 16.80 -5.59
N LYS A 177 9.17 15.86 -4.84
CA LYS A 177 10.60 15.49 -4.85
C LYS A 177 10.91 14.35 -5.81
N VAL A 178 9.89 13.56 -6.17
CA VAL A 178 10.06 12.39 -7.06
C VAL A 178 10.32 12.85 -8.49
N ASP A 179 11.27 12.23 -9.16
CA ASP A 179 11.47 12.42 -10.59
C ASP A 179 10.23 11.96 -11.36
N ARG A 180 9.63 12.87 -12.11
CA ARG A 180 8.40 12.62 -12.87
C ARG A 180 8.52 11.46 -13.87
N SER A 181 9.73 11.23 -14.40
CA SER A 181 9.99 10.11 -15.31
C SER A 181 9.95 8.76 -14.60
N GLN A 182 10.08 8.74 -13.28
CA GLN A 182 10.08 7.56 -12.43
C GLN A 182 8.75 7.37 -11.68
N LEU A 183 7.80 8.32 -11.78
CA LEU A 183 6.54 8.18 -11.07
C LEU A 183 5.82 6.90 -11.48
N PRO A 184 5.30 6.10 -10.52
CA PRO A 184 4.39 5.02 -10.82
C PRO A 184 3.06 5.57 -11.35
N LYS A 185 2.26 4.74 -12.02
CA LYS A 185 0.85 5.04 -12.24
C LYS A 185 0.14 5.08 -10.90
N LEU A 186 -0.69 6.10 -10.66
CA LEU A 186 -1.34 6.32 -9.37
C LEU A 186 -2.84 6.14 -9.48
N TRP A 187 -3.43 5.43 -8.51
CA TRP A 187 -4.86 5.29 -8.31
C TRP A 187 -5.22 5.71 -6.89
N LEU A 188 -6.26 6.53 -6.76
CA LEU A 188 -6.86 6.90 -5.48
C LEU A 188 -8.38 6.75 -5.58
N ASP A 189 -8.98 6.13 -4.59
CA ASP A 189 -10.43 6.16 -4.42
C ASP A 189 -10.80 6.36 -2.95
N CYS A 190 -12.00 6.91 -2.71
CA CYS A 190 -12.53 7.08 -1.38
C CYS A 190 -14.06 7.07 -1.40
N GLY A 191 -14.68 6.50 -0.38
CA GLY A 191 -16.13 6.57 -0.20
C GLY A 191 -16.60 7.98 0.08
N VAL A 192 -17.73 8.38 -0.50
CA VAL A 192 -18.29 9.75 -0.29
C VAL A 192 -18.71 10.02 1.15
N ASP A 193 -19.01 8.95 1.91
CA ASP A 193 -19.38 9.01 3.32
C ASP A 193 -18.21 8.64 4.26
N ASP A 194 -17.00 8.51 3.71
CA ASP A 194 -15.78 8.20 4.46
C ASP A 194 -15.27 9.43 5.20
N PHE A 195 -14.84 9.27 6.45
CA PHE A 195 -14.26 10.37 7.24
C PHE A 195 -12.93 10.90 6.69
N LEU A 196 -12.27 10.16 5.78
CA LEU A 196 -11.05 10.58 5.08
C LEU A 196 -11.32 11.22 3.71
N ILE A 197 -12.58 11.41 3.31
CA ILE A 197 -12.92 11.92 1.97
C ILE A 197 -12.26 13.28 1.70
N GLU A 198 -12.32 14.22 2.66
CA GLU A 198 -11.74 15.54 2.47
C GLU A 198 -10.21 15.51 2.34
N ASP A 199 -9.55 14.60 3.03
CA ASP A 199 -8.10 14.40 2.91
C ASP A 199 -7.73 13.84 1.52
N ASN A 200 -8.54 12.92 0.98
CA ASN A 200 -8.36 12.36 -0.35
C ASN A 200 -8.65 13.42 -1.44
N ARG A 201 -9.69 14.22 -1.29
CA ARG A 201 -9.97 15.38 -2.17
C ARG A 201 -8.83 16.39 -2.20
N ALA A 202 -8.29 16.71 -1.01
CA ALA A 202 -7.17 17.63 -0.90
C ALA A 202 -5.91 17.10 -1.59
N PHE A 203 -5.62 15.81 -1.45
CA PHE A 203 -4.47 15.18 -2.11
C PHE A 203 -4.67 15.07 -3.63
N HIS A 204 -5.89 14.72 -4.10
CA HIS A 204 -6.27 14.75 -5.51
C HIS A 204 -6.04 16.15 -6.12
N ALA A 205 -6.62 17.19 -5.50
CA ALA A 205 -6.44 18.57 -5.96
C ALA A 205 -4.97 19.00 -5.98
N HIS A 206 -4.17 18.52 -5.02
CA HIS A 206 -2.74 18.76 -5.00
C HIS A 206 -2.02 18.12 -6.19
N LEU A 207 -2.32 16.86 -6.51
CA LEU A 207 -1.77 16.18 -7.68
C LEU A 207 -2.16 16.90 -8.98
N GLU A 208 -3.42 17.33 -9.12
CA GLU A 208 -3.88 18.12 -10.27
C GLU A 208 -3.10 19.43 -10.39
N SER A 209 -2.92 20.17 -9.27
CA SER A 209 -2.18 21.43 -9.24
C SER A 209 -0.73 21.30 -9.70
N LEU A 210 -0.15 20.12 -9.52
CA LEU A 210 1.19 19.76 -9.97
C LEU A 210 1.23 19.19 -11.39
N GLY A 211 0.07 18.93 -12.02
CA GLY A 211 -0.03 18.27 -13.31
C GLY A 211 0.48 16.83 -13.29
N ILE A 212 0.25 16.10 -12.19
CA ILE A 212 0.64 14.70 -12.04
C ILE A 212 -0.51 13.82 -12.49
N PRO A 213 -0.32 12.99 -13.54
CA PRO A 213 -1.34 12.06 -14.01
C PRO A 213 -1.69 11.02 -12.93
N HIS A 214 -2.97 10.86 -12.64
CA HIS A 214 -3.48 9.87 -11.71
C HIS A 214 -4.95 9.56 -12.01
N VAL A 215 -5.42 8.44 -11.51
CA VAL A 215 -6.84 8.08 -11.50
C VAL A 215 -7.40 8.46 -10.14
N TYR A 216 -8.57 9.13 -10.12
CA TYR A 216 -9.28 9.47 -8.89
C TYR A 216 -10.75 9.14 -9.02
N HIS A 217 -11.29 8.45 -8.02
CA HIS A 217 -12.71 8.12 -7.96
C HIS A 217 -13.28 8.37 -6.56
N GLU A 218 -14.54 8.80 -6.54
CA GLU A 218 -15.40 8.82 -5.35
C GLU A 218 -16.57 7.91 -5.62
N PHE A 219 -16.76 6.89 -4.76
CA PHE A 219 -17.88 5.97 -4.88
C PHE A 219 -18.83 6.08 -3.68
N PRO A 220 -20.10 5.70 -3.81
CA PRO A 220 -20.97 5.56 -2.64
C PRO A 220 -20.38 4.60 -1.62
N GLY A 221 -20.38 4.98 -0.34
CA GLY A 221 -19.89 4.14 0.75
C GLY A 221 -19.03 4.89 1.75
N ALA A 222 -18.65 4.20 2.80
CA ALA A 222 -17.92 4.74 3.94
C ALA A 222 -16.62 3.95 4.19
N HIS A 223 -15.94 4.21 5.32
CA HIS A 223 -14.70 3.54 5.73
C HIS A 223 -14.97 2.10 6.22
N THR A 224 -15.35 1.20 5.31
CA THR A 224 -15.82 -0.15 5.64
C THR A 224 -15.27 -1.21 4.69
N TRP A 225 -15.25 -2.46 5.18
CA TRP A 225 -14.80 -3.60 4.39
C TRP A 225 -15.69 -3.88 3.18
N ASP A 226 -17.01 -3.58 3.23
CA ASP A 226 -17.90 -3.71 2.08
C ASP A 226 -17.46 -2.83 0.92
N TYR A 227 -17.04 -1.58 1.23
CA TYR A 227 -16.46 -0.66 0.26
C TYR A 227 -15.17 -1.22 -0.35
N TRP A 228 -14.22 -1.65 0.47
CA TRP A 228 -12.92 -2.14 0.00
C TRP A 228 -13.01 -3.47 -0.75
N ASP A 229 -13.89 -4.38 -0.35
CA ASP A 229 -14.15 -5.63 -1.10
C ASP A 229 -14.73 -5.36 -2.49
N GLU A 230 -15.61 -4.36 -2.62
CA GLU A 230 -16.18 -4.00 -3.91
C GLU A 230 -15.12 -3.34 -4.81
N HIS A 231 -14.39 -2.35 -4.31
CA HIS A 231 -13.55 -1.48 -5.14
C HIS A 231 -12.14 -2.02 -5.38
N ILE A 232 -11.67 -3.02 -4.65
CA ILE A 232 -10.40 -3.69 -4.96
C ILE A 232 -10.40 -4.30 -6.37
N GLN A 233 -11.55 -4.63 -6.94
CA GLN A 233 -11.67 -5.20 -8.27
C GLN A 233 -11.20 -4.21 -9.36
N GLN A 234 -11.55 -2.93 -9.25
CA GLN A 234 -11.07 -1.89 -10.17
C GLN A 234 -9.57 -1.64 -9.99
N VAL A 235 -9.07 -1.72 -8.76
CA VAL A 235 -7.63 -1.63 -8.48
C VAL A 235 -6.88 -2.79 -9.12
N LEU A 236 -7.41 -4.02 -9.06
CA LEU A 236 -6.80 -5.18 -9.73
C LEU A 236 -6.74 -4.98 -11.24
N GLN A 237 -7.82 -4.47 -11.86
CA GLN A 237 -7.80 -4.13 -13.29
C GLN A 237 -6.74 -3.09 -13.61
N PHE A 238 -6.71 -1.97 -12.86
CA PHE A 238 -5.73 -0.91 -13.02
C PHE A 238 -4.29 -1.42 -12.92
N VAL A 239 -4.02 -2.29 -11.94
CA VAL A 239 -2.70 -2.89 -11.73
C VAL A 239 -2.31 -3.78 -12.91
N MET A 240 -3.22 -4.63 -13.38
CA MET A 240 -2.96 -5.50 -14.54
C MET A 240 -2.71 -4.69 -15.82
N GLU A 241 -3.48 -3.63 -16.07
CA GLU A 241 -3.26 -2.71 -17.19
C GLU A 241 -1.93 -1.93 -17.08
N ALA A 242 -1.46 -1.69 -15.88
CA ALA A 242 -0.18 -1.02 -15.65
C ALA A 242 1.01 -1.94 -15.93
N MET A 243 0.85 -3.23 -15.65
CA MET A 243 1.88 -4.26 -15.84
C MET A 243 1.99 -4.74 -17.29
N GLY A 244 0.93 -4.60 -18.10
CA GLY A 244 0.90 -4.92 -19.55
C GLY A 244 0.24 -6.25 -19.78
#